data_42b8bd8c1c56db6c6ca8820e3ba4b56c
#
_entry.id   42b8bd8c1c56db6c6ca8820e3ba4b56c
#
_cell.length_a   1.000
_cell.length_b   1.000
_cell.length_c   1.000
_cell.angle_alpha   90.00
_cell.angle_beta   90.00
_cell.angle_gamma   90.00
#
_symmetry.space_group_name_H-M   'P 1'
#
loop_
_entity.id
_entity.type
_entity.pdbx_description
1 polymer ?
#
loop_
_entity_poly.entity_id
_entity_poly.type
_entity_poly.pdbx_seq_one_letter_code
_entity_poly.pdbx_strand_id
1 'polypeptide(L)'
;MTTAIVEGSVQAVAQASGQSIAESFVMCDVIVIVDTSGSMAQRDSRGEKSRYEVACEDLEAIQKSMPGRVAVISFSDEVEFCPGGIPVYKGGSTDLAKALRFAKMADVSGCRFILISDGEPDKPEEAMSVAKTYTARIDVVYVGPEANPIGRFYLEKLAKASSGTTVTSDRASDLLSTVTKLLGNGDSV
;
A
#
# COMPACT_ATOMS: atom_id res chain seq x y z
N MET A 1 7.57 9.93 -19.73
CA MET A 1 7.99 8.56 -19.43
C MET A 1 6.73 7.72 -19.33
N THR A 2 6.57 6.71 -20.17
CA THR A 2 5.39 5.84 -20.14
C THR A 2 5.57 4.92 -18.93
N THR A 3 4.75 5.05 -17.91
CA THR A 3 4.75 4.13 -16.76
C THR A 3 4.40 2.74 -17.28
N ALA A 4 5.20 1.74 -16.95
CA ALA A 4 4.93 0.37 -17.33
C ALA A 4 3.58 -0.08 -16.74
N ILE A 5 2.74 -0.69 -17.55
CA ILE A 5 1.46 -1.27 -17.09
C ILE A 5 1.77 -2.69 -16.61
N VAL A 6 1.49 -2.95 -15.34
CA VAL A 6 1.68 -4.28 -14.74
C VAL A 6 0.54 -5.20 -15.18
N GLU A 7 0.90 -6.42 -15.54
CA GLU A 7 -0.10 -7.49 -15.76
C GLU A 7 -0.94 -7.71 -14.50
N GLY A 8 -2.27 -7.70 -14.66
CA GLY A 8 -3.20 -7.80 -13.55
C GLY A 8 -3.52 -6.47 -12.84
N SER A 9 -2.90 -5.35 -13.22
CA SER A 9 -3.30 -4.03 -12.72
C SER A 9 -4.71 -3.66 -13.18
N VAL A 10 -5.33 -2.72 -12.48
CA VAL A 10 -6.65 -2.16 -12.84
C VAL A 10 -6.68 -1.70 -14.29
N GLN A 11 -5.63 -1.03 -14.75
CA GLN A 11 -5.54 -0.55 -16.13
C GLN A 11 -5.42 -1.70 -17.15
N ALA A 12 -4.61 -2.72 -16.86
CA ALA A 12 -4.44 -3.87 -17.75
C ALA A 12 -5.76 -4.64 -17.91
N VAL A 13 -6.47 -4.87 -16.80
CA VAL A 13 -7.77 -5.57 -16.81
C VAL A 13 -8.84 -4.73 -17.50
N ALA A 14 -8.90 -3.43 -17.24
CA ALA A 14 -9.83 -2.51 -17.92
C ALA A 14 -9.64 -2.55 -19.45
N GLN A 15 -8.39 -2.49 -19.93
CA GLN A 15 -8.07 -2.57 -21.35
C GLN A 15 -8.46 -3.92 -21.97
N ALA A 16 -8.22 -5.03 -21.25
CA ALA A 16 -8.54 -6.37 -21.74
C ALA A 16 -10.05 -6.65 -21.78
N SER A 17 -10.82 -6.11 -20.82
CA SER A 17 -12.26 -6.33 -20.71
C SER A 17 -13.11 -5.29 -21.45
N GLY A 18 -12.51 -4.20 -21.94
CA GLY A 18 -13.23 -3.08 -22.55
C GLY A 18 -14.00 -2.21 -21.52
N GLN A 19 -13.72 -2.36 -20.23
CA GLN A 19 -14.29 -1.56 -19.16
C GLN A 19 -13.51 -0.24 -18.98
N SER A 20 -14.14 0.72 -18.33
CA SER A 20 -13.41 1.91 -17.86
C SER A 20 -12.55 1.60 -16.64
N ILE A 21 -11.53 2.42 -16.39
CA ILE A 21 -10.70 2.30 -15.17
C ILE A 21 -11.57 2.48 -13.91
N ALA A 22 -12.58 3.34 -13.96
CA ALA A 22 -13.48 3.56 -12.84
C ALA A 22 -14.32 2.33 -12.50
N GLU A 23 -14.88 1.65 -13.50
CA GLU A 23 -15.61 0.39 -13.32
C GLU A 23 -14.70 -0.70 -12.76
N SER A 24 -13.48 -0.83 -13.29
CA SER A 24 -12.50 -1.80 -12.79
C SER A 24 -12.04 -1.48 -11.37
N PHE A 25 -11.94 -0.19 -10.99
CA PHE A 25 -11.61 0.21 -9.63
C PHE A 25 -12.69 -0.21 -8.62
N VAL A 26 -13.97 -0.11 -8.98
CA VAL A 26 -15.08 -0.52 -8.11
C VAL A 26 -15.07 -2.03 -7.81
N MET A 27 -14.42 -2.81 -8.66
CA MET A 27 -14.27 -4.26 -8.47
C MET A 27 -13.08 -4.64 -7.59
N CYS A 28 -12.29 -3.65 -7.13
CA CYS A 28 -11.16 -3.91 -6.25
C CYS A 28 -11.64 -4.13 -4.82
N ASP A 29 -11.16 -5.16 -4.19
CA ASP A 29 -11.38 -5.50 -2.77
C ASP A 29 -10.13 -5.23 -1.92
N VAL A 30 -9.04 -4.83 -2.54
CA VAL A 30 -7.80 -4.45 -1.88
C VAL A 30 -7.30 -3.11 -2.39
N ILE A 31 -7.07 -2.19 -1.47
CA ILE A 31 -6.41 -0.92 -1.75
C ILE A 31 -5.03 -0.93 -1.09
N VAL A 32 -3.98 -0.88 -1.90
CA VAL A 32 -2.60 -0.76 -1.41
C VAL A 32 -2.19 0.71 -1.45
N ILE A 33 -1.81 1.24 -0.30
CA ILE A 33 -1.34 2.62 -0.12
C ILE A 33 0.17 2.57 0.07
N VAL A 34 0.93 3.11 -0.87
CA VAL A 34 2.39 2.97 -0.93
C VAL A 34 3.06 4.30 -0.69
N ASP A 35 3.95 4.31 0.29
CA ASP A 35 4.84 5.41 0.58
C ASP A 35 5.88 5.58 -0.54
N THR A 36 6.02 6.78 -1.05
CA THR A 36 7.02 7.17 -2.04
C THR A 36 7.86 8.36 -1.57
N SER A 37 7.86 8.62 -0.26
CA SER A 37 8.63 9.69 0.39
C SER A 37 10.14 9.48 0.30
N GLY A 38 10.90 10.49 0.73
CA GLY A 38 12.36 10.52 0.59
C GLY A 38 13.08 9.34 1.22
N SER A 39 12.63 8.83 2.37
CA SER A 39 13.23 7.70 3.07
C SER A 39 13.14 6.38 2.30
N MET A 40 12.14 6.22 1.45
CA MET A 40 11.96 5.03 0.61
C MET A 40 13.05 4.84 -0.45
N ALA A 41 13.89 5.86 -0.70
CA ALA A 41 15.07 5.74 -1.58
C ALA A 41 16.26 5.03 -0.93
N GLN A 42 16.23 4.79 0.39
CA GLN A 42 17.35 4.15 1.08
C GLN A 42 17.58 2.73 0.57
N ARG A 43 18.85 2.42 0.28
CA ARG A 43 19.27 1.14 -0.32
C ARG A 43 19.76 0.19 0.76
N ASP A 44 18.89 -0.16 1.67
CA ASP A 44 19.14 -1.07 2.81
C ASP A 44 18.24 -2.31 2.77
N SER A 45 17.60 -2.55 1.61
CA SER A 45 16.73 -3.70 1.37
C SER A 45 17.45 -4.81 0.57
N ARG A 46 16.76 -5.92 0.31
CA ARG A 46 17.29 -7.10 -0.39
C ARG A 46 17.95 -6.73 -1.72
N GLY A 47 19.12 -7.33 -1.99
CA GLY A 47 19.82 -7.18 -3.25
C GLY A 47 20.33 -5.76 -3.51
N GLU A 48 20.65 -5.01 -2.45
CA GLU A 48 21.11 -3.62 -2.52
C GLU A 48 20.10 -2.67 -3.22
N LYS A 49 18.83 -3.06 -3.29
CA LYS A 49 17.75 -2.25 -3.83
C LYS A 49 17.25 -1.25 -2.79
N SER A 50 16.62 -0.18 -3.28
CA SER A 50 15.89 0.73 -2.41
C SER A 50 14.62 0.05 -1.89
N ARG A 51 14.10 0.54 -0.75
CA ARG A 51 12.82 0.10 -0.19
C ARG A 51 11.70 0.26 -1.20
N TYR A 52 11.72 1.36 -1.97
CA TYR A 52 10.77 1.61 -3.06
C TYR A 52 10.86 0.58 -4.19
N GLU A 53 12.08 0.24 -4.67
CA GLU A 53 12.25 -0.78 -5.72
C GLU A 53 11.72 -2.14 -5.28
N VAL A 54 11.97 -2.52 -4.02
CA VAL A 54 11.43 -3.77 -3.44
C VAL A 54 9.91 -3.73 -3.34
N ALA A 55 9.33 -2.62 -2.87
CA ALA A 55 7.89 -2.46 -2.80
C ALA A 55 7.22 -2.59 -4.18
N CYS A 56 7.84 -2.04 -5.25
CA CYS A 56 7.33 -2.15 -6.61
C CYS A 56 7.35 -3.60 -7.14
N GLU A 57 8.42 -4.36 -6.86
CA GLU A 57 8.50 -5.77 -7.26
C GLU A 57 7.41 -6.61 -6.59
N ASP A 58 7.20 -6.38 -5.31
CA ASP A 58 6.20 -7.11 -4.54
C ASP A 58 4.77 -6.71 -4.97
N LEU A 59 4.52 -5.43 -5.27
CA LEU A 59 3.26 -4.96 -5.86
C LEU A 59 2.96 -5.63 -7.20
N GLU A 60 3.96 -5.76 -8.07
CA GLU A 60 3.81 -6.44 -9.35
C GLU A 60 3.39 -7.91 -9.16
N ALA A 61 4.05 -8.61 -8.24
CA ALA A 61 3.72 -10.00 -7.92
C ALA A 61 2.30 -10.15 -7.35
N ILE A 62 1.88 -9.24 -6.45
CA ILE A 62 0.53 -9.25 -5.87
C ILE A 62 -0.53 -9.07 -6.96
N GLN A 63 -0.35 -8.08 -7.83
CA GLN A 63 -1.33 -7.79 -8.89
C GLN A 63 -1.45 -8.93 -9.89
N LYS A 64 -0.35 -9.58 -10.24
CA LYS A 64 -0.36 -10.79 -11.08
C LYS A 64 -1.11 -11.96 -10.42
N SER A 65 -1.04 -12.07 -9.10
CA SER A 65 -1.75 -13.14 -8.36
C SER A 65 -3.25 -12.86 -8.18
N MET A 66 -3.67 -11.60 -8.28
CA MET A 66 -5.07 -11.16 -8.09
C MET A 66 -5.47 -10.12 -9.14
N PRO A 67 -5.58 -10.52 -10.43
CA PRO A 67 -5.82 -9.60 -11.51
C PRO A 67 -7.11 -8.80 -11.33
N GLY A 68 -7.01 -7.46 -11.43
CA GLY A 68 -8.16 -6.55 -11.34
C GLY A 68 -8.74 -6.36 -9.95
N ARG A 69 -8.19 -7.02 -8.91
CA ARG A 69 -8.70 -6.94 -7.54
C ARG A 69 -7.92 -5.97 -6.65
N VAL A 70 -6.78 -5.48 -7.12
CA VAL A 70 -5.86 -4.63 -6.34
C VAL A 70 -5.75 -3.26 -6.97
N ALA A 71 -6.15 -2.22 -6.26
CA ALA A 71 -5.88 -0.83 -6.64
C ALA A 71 -4.67 -0.29 -5.86
N VAL A 72 -3.84 0.49 -6.53
CA VAL A 72 -2.63 1.08 -5.95
C VAL A 72 -2.77 2.59 -5.86
N ILE A 73 -2.52 3.15 -4.67
CA ILE A 73 -2.45 4.56 -4.38
C ILE A 73 -1.05 4.85 -3.85
N SER A 74 -0.37 5.84 -4.39
CA SER A 74 0.91 6.31 -3.87
C SER A 74 0.77 7.63 -3.12
N PHE A 75 1.66 7.88 -2.18
CA PHE A 75 1.71 9.15 -1.47
C PHE A 75 3.14 9.58 -1.11
N SER A 76 3.30 10.89 -1.05
CA SER A 76 4.39 11.64 -0.45
C SER A 76 3.81 12.99 0.00
N ASP A 77 4.19 14.12 -0.61
CA ASP A 77 3.48 15.41 -0.48
C ASP A 77 2.11 15.38 -1.18
N GLU A 78 2.02 14.61 -2.25
CA GLU A 78 0.81 14.41 -3.04
C GLU A 78 0.34 12.95 -3.00
N VAL A 79 -0.95 12.76 -3.34
CA VAL A 79 -1.57 11.45 -3.41
C VAL A 79 -2.02 11.19 -4.83
N GLU A 80 -1.64 10.05 -5.38
CA GLU A 80 -1.95 9.66 -6.75
C GLU A 80 -2.53 8.25 -6.81
N PHE A 81 -3.60 8.06 -7.59
CA PHE A 81 -4.06 6.74 -7.99
C PHE A 81 -3.17 6.21 -9.12
N CYS A 82 -2.67 4.99 -8.98
CA CYS A 82 -1.74 4.36 -9.91
C CYS A 82 -2.44 3.21 -10.68
N PRO A 83 -3.27 3.48 -11.69
CA PRO A 83 -4.04 2.46 -12.38
C PRO A 83 -3.15 1.43 -13.10
N GLY A 84 -1.94 1.82 -13.53
CA GLY A 84 -0.92 0.92 -14.09
C GLY A 84 -0.28 -0.02 -13.08
N GLY A 85 -0.55 0.16 -11.80
CA GLY A 85 -0.13 -0.74 -10.73
C GLY A 85 1.24 -0.46 -10.11
N ILE A 86 2.06 0.39 -10.72
CA ILE A 86 3.37 0.81 -10.16
C ILE A 86 3.33 2.30 -9.88
N PRO A 87 3.59 2.73 -8.63
CA PRO A 87 3.73 4.14 -8.29
C PRO A 87 4.99 4.73 -8.96
N VAL A 88 5.02 6.04 -9.11
CA VAL A 88 6.24 6.76 -9.48
C VAL A 88 6.90 7.28 -8.20
N TYR A 89 8.20 7.02 -8.03
CA TYR A 89 8.92 7.58 -6.90
C TYR A 89 8.93 9.12 -6.96
N LYS A 90 8.54 9.76 -5.87
CA LYS A 90 8.41 11.23 -5.79
C LYS A 90 9.45 11.87 -4.86
N GLY A 91 9.87 11.19 -3.81
CA GLY A 91 10.60 11.82 -2.71
C GLY A 91 9.68 12.73 -1.88
N GLY A 92 10.26 13.73 -1.21
CA GLY A 92 9.50 14.68 -0.41
C GLY A 92 9.11 14.17 0.97
N SER A 93 8.03 14.70 1.51
CA SER A 93 7.50 14.44 2.85
C SER A 93 6.61 13.20 2.90
N THR A 94 6.02 12.92 4.08
CA THR A 94 5.20 11.72 4.32
C THR A 94 3.82 12.13 4.83
N ASP A 95 2.97 12.73 3.93
CA ASP A 95 1.61 13.14 4.30
C ASP A 95 0.61 11.97 4.27
N LEU A 96 0.79 11.03 5.19
CA LEU A 96 -0.09 9.87 5.35
C LEU A 96 -1.54 10.27 5.66
N ALA A 97 -1.78 11.37 6.35
CA ALA A 97 -3.13 11.83 6.67
C ALA A 97 -3.92 12.14 5.39
N LYS A 98 -3.28 12.80 4.42
CA LYS A 98 -3.86 13.09 3.10
C LYS A 98 -4.15 11.80 2.33
N ALA A 99 -3.22 10.83 2.35
CA ALA A 99 -3.39 9.54 1.70
C ALA A 99 -4.57 8.75 2.28
N LEU A 100 -4.67 8.68 3.60
CA LEU A 100 -5.78 8.00 4.27
C LEU A 100 -7.12 8.67 3.98
N ARG A 101 -7.22 10.01 3.95
CA ARG A 101 -8.45 10.70 3.56
C ARG A 101 -8.86 10.39 2.13
N PHE A 102 -7.90 10.34 1.22
CA PHE A 102 -8.16 10.00 -0.18
C PHE A 102 -8.65 8.55 -0.30
N ALA A 103 -7.93 7.60 0.30
CA ALA A 103 -8.29 6.19 0.24
C ALA A 103 -9.61 5.85 0.95
N LYS A 104 -10.01 6.67 1.95
CA LYS A 104 -11.27 6.47 2.69
C LYS A 104 -12.53 6.51 1.82
N MET A 105 -12.46 7.09 0.64
CA MET A 105 -13.58 7.04 -0.31
C MET A 105 -13.93 5.61 -0.74
N ALA A 106 -12.97 4.68 -0.62
CA ALA A 106 -13.15 3.26 -0.89
C ALA A 106 -13.40 2.41 0.39
N ASP A 107 -13.63 3.04 1.54
CA ASP A 107 -13.90 2.36 2.81
C ASP A 107 -15.34 1.83 2.87
N VAL A 108 -15.58 0.80 2.07
CA VAL A 108 -16.86 0.09 1.98
C VAL A 108 -16.74 -1.33 2.51
N SER A 109 -17.87 -1.96 2.80
CA SER A 109 -17.88 -3.35 3.27
C SER A 109 -17.18 -4.30 2.31
N GLY A 110 -16.30 -5.13 2.84
CA GLY A 110 -15.52 -6.11 2.07
C GLY A 110 -14.19 -5.58 1.51
N CYS A 111 -13.95 -4.27 1.53
CA CYS A 111 -12.66 -3.71 1.14
C CYS A 111 -11.61 -3.88 2.24
N ARG A 112 -10.36 -4.04 1.83
CA ARG A 112 -9.17 -4.12 2.70
C ARG A 112 -8.17 -3.06 2.33
N PHE A 113 -7.48 -2.51 3.31
CA PHE A 113 -6.40 -1.56 3.10
C PHE A 113 -5.08 -2.14 3.56
N ILE A 114 -4.05 -1.97 2.75
CA ILE A 114 -2.68 -2.33 3.08
C ILE A 114 -1.82 -1.07 2.91
N LEU A 115 -1.21 -0.63 3.99
CA LEU A 115 -0.25 0.47 3.98
C LEU A 115 1.16 -0.10 3.92
N ILE A 116 1.94 0.30 2.92
CA ILE A 116 3.38 -0.01 2.81
C ILE A 116 4.14 1.28 3.08
N SER A 117 4.88 1.34 4.18
CA SER A 117 5.66 2.51 4.58
C SER A 117 6.84 2.11 5.48
N ASP A 118 7.85 2.96 5.55
CA ASP A 118 9.06 2.76 6.33
C ASP A 118 9.16 3.65 7.56
N GLY A 119 8.13 4.50 7.84
CA GLY A 119 8.31 5.46 8.88
C GLY A 119 7.09 6.16 9.44
N GLU A 120 7.40 7.13 10.30
CA GLU A 120 6.44 8.01 10.94
C GLU A 120 6.07 9.14 9.97
N PRO A 121 4.78 9.46 9.80
CA PRO A 121 4.35 10.56 8.95
C PRO A 121 4.64 11.92 9.58
N ASP A 122 4.66 12.98 8.76
CA ASP A 122 4.90 14.36 9.21
C ASP A 122 3.86 14.84 10.22
N LYS A 123 2.63 14.31 10.14
CA LYS A 123 1.50 14.64 11.02
C LYS A 123 0.91 13.39 11.67
N PRO A 124 1.61 12.78 12.63
CA PRO A 124 1.24 11.48 13.18
C PRO A 124 -0.13 11.47 13.87
N GLU A 125 -0.48 12.52 14.61
CA GLU A 125 -1.77 12.61 15.31
C GLU A 125 -2.94 12.74 14.32
N GLU A 126 -2.75 13.50 13.24
CA GLU A 126 -3.75 13.69 12.20
C GLU A 126 -4.00 12.39 11.45
N ALA A 127 -2.95 11.69 11.02
CA ALA A 127 -3.05 10.39 10.37
C ALA A 127 -3.72 9.34 11.27
N MET A 128 -3.36 9.31 12.55
CA MET A 128 -3.99 8.44 13.55
C MET A 128 -5.49 8.75 13.73
N SER A 129 -5.85 10.03 13.74
CA SER A 129 -7.26 10.44 13.84
C SER A 129 -8.08 9.94 12.64
N VAL A 130 -7.51 10.06 11.43
CA VAL A 130 -8.18 9.55 10.22
C VAL A 130 -8.27 8.02 10.24
N ALA A 131 -7.19 7.31 10.60
CA ALA A 131 -7.19 5.84 10.66
C ALA A 131 -8.29 5.28 11.58
N LYS A 132 -8.54 5.91 12.72
CA LYS A 132 -9.61 5.53 13.67
C LYS A 132 -11.03 5.65 13.09
N THR A 133 -11.21 6.38 12.00
CA THR A 133 -12.53 6.54 11.36
C THR A 133 -12.82 5.45 10.34
N TYR A 134 -11.85 4.60 10.00
CA TYR A 134 -12.05 3.51 9.06
C TYR A 134 -12.97 2.43 9.63
N THR A 135 -13.86 1.92 8.79
CA THR A 135 -14.68 0.74 9.08
C THR A 135 -13.98 -0.54 8.67
N ALA A 136 -13.26 -0.50 7.55
CA ALA A 136 -12.36 -1.57 7.14
C ALA A 136 -11.04 -1.48 7.91
N ARG A 137 -10.37 -2.61 8.08
CA ARG A 137 -9.06 -2.63 8.72
C ARG A 137 -7.96 -2.13 7.78
N ILE A 138 -6.96 -1.48 8.36
CA ILE A 138 -5.74 -1.08 7.68
C ILE A 138 -4.62 -1.99 8.19
N ASP A 139 -4.21 -2.95 7.38
CA ASP A 139 -3.03 -3.76 7.66
C ASP A 139 -1.79 -2.98 7.21
N VAL A 140 -0.67 -3.15 7.90
CA VAL A 140 0.57 -2.43 7.62
C VAL A 140 1.70 -3.39 7.28
N VAL A 141 2.42 -3.06 6.22
CA VAL A 141 3.70 -3.67 5.88
C VAL A 141 4.79 -2.63 6.14
N TYR A 142 5.56 -2.88 7.18
CA TYR A 142 6.71 -2.04 7.50
C TYR A 142 7.93 -2.45 6.68
N VAL A 143 8.48 -1.53 5.91
CA VAL A 143 9.64 -1.76 5.01
C VAL A 143 10.93 -1.07 5.47
N GLY A 144 10.92 -0.43 6.63
CA GLY A 144 12.08 0.21 7.22
C GLY A 144 12.99 -0.77 7.98
N PRO A 145 14.19 -0.32 8.41
CA PRO A 145 15.14 -1.15 9.12
C PRO A 145 14.67 -1.50 10.54
N GLU A 146 14.99 -2.71 11.02
CA GLU A 146 14.71 -3.14 12.40
C GLU A 146 15.33 -2.21 13.45
N ALA A 147 16.45 -1.58 13.10
CA ALA A 147 17.17 -0.66 14.00
C ALA A 147 16.46 0.69 14.22
N ASN A 148 15.43 1.01 13.44
CA ASN A 148 14.63 2.23 13.62
C ASN A 148 13.24 1.91 14.22
N PRO A 149 13.09 1.83 15.54
CA PRO A 149 11.84 1.39 16.16
C PRO A 149 10.73 2.45 16.12
N ILE A 150 11.04 3.74 15.94
CA ILE A 150 10.05 4.84 16.08
C ILE A 150 8.97 4.73 15.03
N GLY A 151 9.34 4.70 13.75
CA GLY A 151 8.39 4.56 12.65
C GLY A 151 7.58 3.26 12.74
N ARG A 152 8.25 2.16 13.08
CA ARG A 152 7.60 0.87 13.30
C ARG A 152 6.54 0.93 14.40
N PHE A 153 6.86 1.47 15.58
CA PHE A 153 5.90 1.59 16.68
C PHE A 153 4.70 2.47 16.34
N TYR A 154 4.94 3.54 15.58
CA TYR A 154 3.85 4.38 15.11
C TYR A 154 2.90 3.59 14.20
N LEU A 155 3.45 2.90 13.19
CA LEU A 155 2.66 2.12 12.23
C LEU A 155 1.93 0.94 12.88
N GLU A 156 2.53 0.29 13.89
CA GLU A 156 1.87 -0.73 14.71
C GLU A 156 0.65 -0.17 15.45
N LYS A 157 0.77 1.04 16.03
CA LYS A 157 -0.35 1.71 16.69
C LYS A 157 -1.45 2.09 15.70
N LEU A 158 -1.08 2.53 14.49
CA LEU A 158 -2.03 2.90 13.44
C LEU A 158 -2.82 1.67 12.98
N ALA A 159 -2.14 0.56 12.71
CA ALA A 159 -2.81 -0.70 12.36
C ALA A 159 -3.81 -1.13 13.45
N LYS A 160 -3.37 -1.16 14.71
CA LYS A 160 -4.25 -1.49 15.84
C LYS A 160 -5.45 -0.56 15.97
N ALA A 161 -5.28 0.73 15.67
CA ALA A 161 -6.37 1.71 15.76
C ALA A 161 -7.50 1.47 14.75
N SER A 162 -7.22 0.77 13.64
CA SER A 162 -8.17 0.34 12.61
C SER A 162 -8.45 -1.18 12.66
N SER A 163 -8.13 -1.85 13.77
CA SER A 163 -8.28 -3.31 13.92
C SER A 163 -7.45 -4.14 12.93
N GLY A 164 -6.44 -3.54 12.33
CA GLY A 164 -5.50 -4.20 11.43
C GLY A 164 -4.30 -4.80 12.16
N THR A 165 -3.42 -5.41 11.39
CA THR A 165 -2.20 -6.05 11.84
C THR A 165 -0.98 -5.42 11.18
N THR A 166 0.18 -5.55 11.81
CA THR A 166 1.45 -5.11 11.24
C THR A 166 2.36 -6.30 11.04
N VAL A 167 3.00 -6.32 9.89
CA VAL A 167 4.07 -7.25 9.58
C VAL A 167 5.31 -6.46 9.15
N THR A 168 6.48 -6.99 9.45
CA THR A 168 7.74 -6.42 9.01
C THR A 168 8.23 -7.15 7.77
N SER A 169 8.75 -6.43 6.79
CA SER A 169 9.28 -7.00 5.56
C SER A 169 10.81 -6.97 5.49
N ASP A 170 11.50 -6.86 6.63
CA ASP A 170 12.96 -6.95 6.69
C ASP A 170 13.50 -8.22 6.03
N ARG A 171 12.64 -9.22 5.96
CA ARG A 171 12.83 -10.44 5.18
C ARG A 171 11.93 -10.34 3.96
N ALA A 172 12.37 -9.60 3.00
CA ALA A 172 11.65 -9.28 1.77
C ALA A 172 11.10 -10.47 0.97
N SER A 173 11.51 -11.71 1.26
CA SER A 173 10.84 -12.93 0.78
C SER A 173 9.42 -13.08 1.33
N ASP A 174 9.08 -12.34 2.39
CA ASP A 174 7.85 -12.53 3.13
C ASP A 174 6.75 -11.51 2.79
N LEU A 175 7.06 -10.41 2.07
CA LEU A 175 6.05 -9.40 1.75
C LEU A 175 4.92 -10.01 0.92
N LEU A 176 5.24 -10.73 -0.15
CA LEU A 176 4.25 -11.39 -0.99
C LEU A 176 3.44 -12.43 -0.19
N SER A 177 4.14 -13.30 0.56
CA SER A 177 3.49 -14.31 1.39
C SER A 177 2.63 -13.69 2.48
N THR A 178 3.06 -12.57 3.02
CA THR A 178 2.37 -11.84 4.08
C THR A 178 1.12 -11.14 3.54
N VAL A 179 1.21 -10.42 2.43
CA VAL A 179 0.06 -9.80 1.79
C VAL A 179 -0.94 -10.87 1.35
N THR A 180 -0.48 -11.97 0.75
CA THR A 180 -1.37 -13.10 0.37
C THR A 180 -2.05 -13.73 1.58
N LYS A 181 -1.34 -13.89 2.71
CA LYS A 181 -1.95 -14.36 3.97
C LYS A 181 -2.96 -13.36 4.54
N LEU A 182 -2.63 -12.06 4.50
CA LEU A 182 -3.56 -11.02 4.95
C LEU A 182 -4.85 -11.02 4.11
N LEU A 183 -4.75 -11.36 2.83
CA LEU A 183 -5.88 -11.44 1.91
C LEU A 183 -6.63 -12.78 2.00
N GLY A 184 -5.93 -13.89 2.23
CA GLY A 184 -6.51 -15.22 2.34
C GLY A 184 -7.27 -15.48 3.63
N ASN A 185 -7.00 -14.76 4.73
CA ASN A 185 -7.68 -14.90 6.01
C ASN A 185 -9.08 -14.25 6.06
N GLY A 186 -9.63 -13.81 4.94
CA GLY A 186 -10.95 -13.18 4.82
C GLY A 186 -12.08 -14.07 4.37
N ASP A 187 -11.80 -15.27 3.91
CA ASP A 187 -12.81 -16.19 3.37
C ASP A 187 -13.34 -17.21 4.38
N SER A 188 -13.19 -16.93 5.69
CA SER A 188 -13.73 -17.78 6.75
C SER A 188 -14.71 -16.99 7.63
N VAL A 189 -15.89 -16.67 7.08
CA VAL A 189 -17.13 -16.45 7.84
C VAL A 189 -18.29 -17.03 7.06
#